data_8424339e2363b436996519166a23c6ab
#
_entry.id   8424339e2363b436996519166a23c6ab
#
_cell.length_a   1.000
_cell.length_b   1.000
_cell.length_c   1.000
_cell.angle_alpha   90.00
_cell.angle_beta   90.00
_cell.angle_gamma   90.00
#
_symmetry.space_group_name_H-M   'P 1'
#
loop_
_entity.id
_entity.type
_entity.pdbx_description
1 polymer ?
#
loop_
_entity_poly.entity_id
_entity_poly.type
_entity_poly.pdbx_seq_one_letter_code
_entity_poly.pdbx_strand_id
1 'polypeptide(L)' 'MDPRNSLLQEARDFIAEHGHLPRENPKNPEDEVKLAWRIRNAINRGNLDADEL' A
#
# COMPACT_ATOMS: atom_id res chain seq x y z
N MET A 1 -3.78 3.36 -18.14
CA MET A 1 -3.22 2.59 -17.02
C MET A 1 -4.17 2.63 -15.84
N ASP A 2 -4.47 1.51 -15.25
CA ASP A 2 -5.42 1.43 -14.14
C ASP A 2 -4.75 1.93 -12.85
N PRO A 3 -5.25 3.00 -12.20
CA PRO A 3 -4.67 3.47 -10.93
C PRO A 3 -4.65 2.40 -9.84
N ARG A 4 -5.66 1.51 -9.86
CA ARG A 4 -5.74 0.42 -8.89
C ARG A 4 -4.59 -0.57 -9.07
N ASN A 5 -4.27 -0.91 -10.31
CA ASN A 5 -3.14 -1.78 -10.61
C ASN A 5 -1.81 -1.17 -10.19
N SER A 6 -1.66 0.13 -10.40
CA SER A 6 -0.44 0.84 -10.00
C SER A 6 -0.23 0.79 -8.50
N LEU A 7 -1.29 1.01 -7.72
CA LEU A 7 -1.20 0.96 -6.26
C LEU A 7 -0.93 -0.46 -5.77
N LEU A 8 -1.57 -1.45 -6.37
CA LEU A 8 -1.34 -2.85 -6.03
C LEU A 8 0.12 -3.23 -6.30
N GLN A 9 0.66 -2.78 -7.42
CA GLN A 9 2.06 -3.06 -7.77
C GLN A 9 3.01 -2.41 -6.77
N GLU A 10 2.76 -1.16 -6.38
CA GLU A 10 3.57 -0.46 -5.39
C GLU A 10 3.56 -1.21 -4.05
N ALA A 11 2.39 -1.68 -3.63
CA ALA A 11 2.25 -2.42 -2.38
C ALA A 11 3.02 -3.72 -2.43
N ARG A 12 2.93 -4.46 -3.51
CA ARG A 12 3.65 -5.72 -3.69
C ARG A 12 5.15 -5.53 -3.73
N ASP A 13 5.60 -4.48 -4.42
CA ASP A 13 7.02 -4.15 -4.47
C ASP A 13 7.55 -3.82 -3.08
N PHE A 14 6.78 -3.10 -2.30
CA PHE A 14 7.16 -2.78 -0.92
C PHE A 14 7.29 -4.04 -0.08
N ILE A 15 6.30 -4.94 -0.17
CA ILE A 15 6.33 -6.20 0.57
C ILE A 15 7.53 -7.05 0.16
N ALA A 16 7.82 -7.11 -1.13
CA ALA A 16 8.96 -7.88 -1.63
C ALA A 16 10.28 -7.34 -1.10
N GLU A 17 10.39 -6.03 -0.93
CA GLU A 17 11.60 -5.38 -0.46
C GLU A 17 11.74 -5.43 1.07
N HIS A 18 10.64 -5.21 1.79
CA HIS A 18 10.67 -5.05 3.25
C HIS A 18 10.11 -6.25 4.02
N GLY A 19 9.40 -7.14 3.36
CA GLY A 19 8.84 -8.33 3.99
C GLY A 19 7.56 -8.09 4.77
N HIS A 20 6.96 -6.91 4.66
CA HIS A 20 5.70 -6.57 5.32
C HIS A 20 5.01 -5.43 4.59
N LEU A 21 3.72 -5.24 4.88
CA LEU A 21 2.96 -4.12 4.34
C LEU A 21 3.44 -2.79 4.92
N PRO A 22 3.30 -1.69 4.16
CA PRO A 22 3.60 -0.37 4.69
C PRO A 22 2.79 -0.07 5.94
N ARG A 23 3.39 0.66 6.87
CA ARG A 23 2.75 1.00 8.15
C ARG A 23 2.63 2.50 8.31
N GLU A 24 1.51 2.92 8.90
CA GLU A 24 1.25 4.34 9.18
C GLU A 24 1.85 4.76 10.52
N ASN A 25 3.10 4.41 10.76
CA ASN A 25 3.79 4.73 11.99
C ASN A 25 4.57 6.05 11.81
N PRO A 26 4.38 7.05 12.70
CA PRO A 26 5.10 8.32 12.58
C PRO A 26 6.61 8.17 12.64
N LYS A 27 7.13 7.06 13.13
CA LYS A 27 8.56 6.76 13.16
C LYS A 27 9.09 6.26 11.82
N ASN A 28 8.19 5.85 10.92
CA ASN A 28 8.59 5.34 9.61
C ASN A 28 8.82 6.49 8.61
N PRO A 29 9.55 6.24 7.52
CA PRO A 29 9.71 7.26 6.49
C PRO A 29 8.37 7.76 5.96
N GLU A 30 8.32 9.04 5.60
CA GLU A 30 7.10 9.65 5.10
C GLU A 30 6.55 8.91 3.87
N ASP A 31 7.42 8.44 2.99
CA ASP A 31 7.01 7.69 1.79
C ASP A 31 6.25 6.41 2.18
N GLU A 32 6.72 5.71 3.20
CA GLU A 32 6.04 4.51 3.68
C GLU A 32 4.67 4.84 4.26
N VAL A 33 4.60 5.90 5.06
CA VAL A 33 3.34 6.33 5.68
C VAL A 33 2.32 6.73 4.61
N LYS A 34 2.75 7.46 3.60
CA LYS A 34 1.87 7.86 2.49
C LYS A 34 1.36 6.65 1.73
N LEU A 35 2.22 5.70 1.45
CA LEU A 35 1.83 4.49 0.74
C LEU A 35 0.83 3.67 1.56
N ALA A 36 1.09 3.53 2.86
CA ALA A 36 0.19 2.84 3.77
C ALA A 36 -1.20 3.48 3.79
N TRP A 37 -1.23 4.81 3.85
CA TRP A 37 -2.48 5.56 3.83
C TRP A 37 -3.26 5.34 2.53
N ARG A 38 -2.56 5.38 1.40
CA ARG A 38 -3.19 5.15 0.09
C ARG A 38 -3.78 3.75 0.00
N ILE A 39 -3.05 2.74 0.45
CA ILE A 39 -3.52 1.36 0.46
C ILE A 39 -4.75 1.21 1.34
N ARG A 40 -4.69 1.76 2.55
CA ARG A 40 -5.81 1.69 3.49
C ARG A 40 -7.08 2.32 2.91
N ASN A 41 -6.95 3.50 2.32
CA ASN A 41 -8.10 4.18 1.71
C ASN A 41 -8.64 3.40 0.53
N ALA A 42 -7.77 2.81 -0.29
CA ALA A 42 -8.21 2.01 -1.43
C ALA A 42 -9.01 0.79 -0.97
N ILE A 43 -8.57 0.14 0.10
CA ILE A 43 -9.28 -1.01 0.67
C ILE A 43 -10.64 -0.57 1.20
N ASN A 44 -10.68 0.55 1.94
CA ASN A 44 -11.93 1.07 2.50
C ASN A 44 -12.96 1.44 1.43
N ARG A 45 -12.48 1.89 0.27
CA ARG A 45 -13.34 2.26 -0.85
C ARG A 45 -13.73 1.08 -1.73
N GLY A 46 -13.16 -0.09 -1.46
CA GLY A 46 -13.39 -1.26 -2.29
C GLY A 46 -12.61 -1.26 -3.61
N ASN A 47 -11.64 -0.37 -3.75
CA ASN A 47 -10.81 -0.30 -4.95
C ASN A 47 -9.64 -1.29 -4.93
N LEU A 48 -9.28 -1.77 -3.76
CA LEU A 48 -8.20 -2.71 -3.57
C LEU A 48 -8.64 -3.79 -2.58
N ASP A 49 -8.37 -5.03 -2.91
CA ASP A 49 -8.70 -6.16 -2.04
C ASP A 49 -7.46 -6.53 -1.22
N ALA A 50 -7.61 -6.55 0.10
CA ALA A 50 -6.51 -6.94 0.98
C ALA A 50 -6.01 -8.36 0.69
N ASP A 51 -6.89 -9.22 0.20
CA ASP A 51 -6.52 -10.60 -0.16
C ASP A 51 -5.58 -10.66 -1.36
N GLU A 52 -5.53 -9.61 -2.18
CA GLU A 52 -4.62 -9.54 -3.32
C GLU A 52 -3.18 -9.21 -2.90
N LEU A 53 -3.00 -8.78 -1.69
CA LEU A 53 -1.71 -8.48 -1.12
C LEU A 53 -1.14 -9.69 -0.39
#